data_f0b4c51a0ba408f5f2d2575712dca4f3
#
_entry.id   f0b4c51a0ba408f5f2d2575712dca4f3
#
_cell.length_a   1.000
_cell.length_b   1.000
_cell.length_c   1.000
_cell.angle_alpha   90.00
_cell.angle_beta   90.00
_cell.angle_gamma   90.00
#
_symmetry.space_group_name_H-M   'P 1'
#
loop_
_entity.id
_entity.type
_entity.pdbx_description
1 polymer ?
#
loop_
_entity_poly.entity_id
_entity_poly.type
_entity_poly.pdbx_seq_one_letter_code
_entity_poly.pdbx_strand_id
1 'polypeptide(L)'
;PMPFFDELIAATAAERDALYGETVIRDALAGRVTHAEYLAFLSEAFHHVRYTVPLLMGCGARLPARLEWLREAVAEYIEEESGHHEWILDDLRHAGADAEAVRHGTPRPATELMVAYAWDT
;
A
#
# COMPACT_ATOMS: atom_id res chain seq x y z
N PRO A 1 -6.84 -28.42 -13.94
CA PRO A 1 -6.13 -27.14 -13.91
C PRO A 1 -6.12 -26.57 -12.50
N MET A 2 -4.99 -25.95 -12.08
CA MET A 2 -4.93 -25.24 -10.81
C MET A 2 -5.87 -24.02 -10.85
N PRO A 3 -6.56 -23.68 -9.73
CA PRO A 3 -7.24 -22.40 -9.63
C PRO A 3 -6.28 -21.24 -9.89
N PHE A 4 -6.75 -20.17 -10.52
CA PHE A 4 -5.94 -18.97 -10.84
C PHE A 4 -5.17 -18.43 -9.64
N PHE A 5 -5.79 -18.46 -8.47
CA PHE A 5 -5.15 -18.01 -7.23
C PHE A 5 -3.89 -18.83 -6.91
N ASP A 6 -3.95 -20.15 -7.04
CA ASP A 6 -2.79 -21.02 -6.76
C ASP A 6 -1.67 -20.80 -7.79
N GLU A 7 -2.03 -20.56 -9.06
CA GLU A 7 -1.07 -20.20 -10.10
C GLU A 7 -0.38 -18.87 -9.79
N LEU A 8 -1.13 -17.86 -9.35
CA LEU A 8 -0.61 -16.56 -8.96
C LEU A 8 0.35 -16.67 -7.76
N ILE A 9 -0.05 -17.42 -6.73
CA ILE A 9 0.78 -17.67 -5.55
C ILE A 9 2.10 -18.38 -5.92
N ALA A 10 2.04 -19.35 -6.80
CA ALA A 10 3.23 -20.06 -7.27
C ALA A 10 4.13 -19.16 -8.13
N ALA A 11 3.55 -18.38 -9.04
CA ALA A 11 4.28 -17.48 -9.92
C ALA A 11 5.01 -16.34 -9.19
N THR A 12 4.51 -15.91 -8.02
CA THR A 12 5.08 -14.81 -7.22
C THR A 12 5.88 -15.29 -6.00
N ALA A 13 6.19 -16.57 -5.90
CA ALA A 13 6.86 -17.15 -4.74
C ALA A 13 8.27 -16.55 -4.52
N ALA A 14 9.05 -16.40 -5.60
CA ALA A 14 10.41 -15.86 -5.51
C ALA A 14 10.43 -14.42 -5.00
N GLU A 15 9.52 -13.59 -5.45
CA GLU A 15 9.40 -12.19 -5.03
C GLU A 15 8.96 -12.08 -3.57
N ARG A 16 8.03 -12.94 -3.13
CA ARG A 16 7.65 -13.01 -1.71
C ARG A 16 8.80 -13.44 -0.83
N ASP A 17 9.53 -14.47 -1.24
CA ASP A 17 10.69 -14.97 -0.48
C ASP A 17 11.78 -13.90 -0.38
N ALA A 18 12.03 -13.16 -1.48
CA ALA A 18 12.95 -12.03 -1.49
C ALA A 18 12.51 -10.94 -0.52
N LEU A 19 11.22 -10.57 -0.52
CA LEU A 19 10.65 -9.58 0.41
C LEU A 19 10.82 -10.01 1.86
N TYR A 20 10.45 -11.25 2.21
CA TYR A 20 10.63 -11.79 3.57
C TYR A 20 12.10 -11.94 3.97
N GLY A 21 13.00 -12.01 3.00
CA GLY A 21 14.46 -12.01 3.19
C GLY A 21 15.04 -10.65 3.55
N GLU A 22 14.33 -9.55 3.29
CA GLU A 22 14.79 -8.19 3.61
C GLU A 22 14.96 -8.00 5.12
N THR A 23 16.06 -7.33 5.51
CA THR A 23 16.41 -7.15 6.93
C THR A 23 15.31 -6.42 7.69
N VAL A 24 14.75 -5.36 7.13
CA VAL A 24 13.69 -4.57 7.77
C VAL A 24 12.42 -5.40 8.00
N ILE A 25 12.07 -6.30 7.07
CA ILE A 25 10.91 -7.17 7.21
C ILE A 25 11.16 -8.23 8.30
N ARG A 26 12.34 -8.86 8.30
CA ARG A 26 12.72 -9.83 9.34
C ARG A 26 12.74 -9.20 10.72
N ASP A 27 13.26 -7.99 10.86
CA ASP A 27 13.32 -7.28 12.13
C ASP A 27 11.91 -6.87 12.60
N ALA A 28 11.04 -6.44 11.68
CA ALA A 28 9.64 -6.17 12.00
C ALA A 28 8.91 -7.41 12.52
N LEU A 29 9.03 -8.54 11.82
CA LEU A 29 8.41 -9.81 12.24
C LEU A 29 8.96 -10.33 13.58
N ALA A 30 10.20 -10.00 13.92
CA ALA A 30 10.83 -10.35 15.18
C ALA A 30 10.62 -9.31 16.30
N GLY A 31 9.85 -8.26 16.06
CA GLY A 31 9.57 -7.20 17.04
C GLY A 31 10.79 -6.32 17.36
N ARG A 32 11.75 -6.21 16.45
CA ARG A 32 12.98 -5.43 16.61
C ARG A 32 12.96 -4.07 15.91
N VAL A 33 11.78 -3.54 15.67
CA VAL A 33 11.62 -2.20 15.05
C VAL A 33 11.83 -1.12 16.10
N THR A 34 12.70 -0.17 15.81
CA THR A 34 12.86 1.03 16.63
C THR A 34 11.72 2.02 16.39
N HIS A 35 11.50 2.93 17.35
CA HIS A 35 10.52 4.00 17.20
C HIS A 35 10.79 4.88 15.95
N ALA A 36 12.06 5.19 15.67
CA ALA A 36 12.43 5.98 14.51
C ALA A 36 12.11 5.26 13.18
N GLU A 37 12.38 3.95 13.11
CA GLU A 37 12.01 3.13 11.94
C GLU A 37 10.50 3.04 11.76
N TYR A 38 9.75 2.92 12.85
CA TYR A 38 8.29 2.91 12.81
C TYR A 38 7.73 4.24 12.26
N LEU A 39 8.23 5.38 12.74
CA LEU A 39 7.83 6.70 12.22
C LEU A 39 8.22 6.87 10.74
N ALA A 40 9.39 6.42 10.33
CA ALA A 40 9.82 6.46 8.94
C ALA A 40 8.92 5.61 8.04
N PHE A 41 8.56 4.41 8.51
CA PHE A 41 7.62 3.51 7.82
C PHE A 41 6.24 4.16 7.66
N LEU A 42 5.65 4.69 8.75
CA LEU A 42 4.33 5.33 8.70
C LEU A 42 4.31 6.55 7.77
N SER A 43 5.40 7.33 7.77
CA SER A 43 5.52 8.50 6.89
C SER A 43 5.47 8.10 5.41
N GLU A 44 6.22 7.07 5.01
CA GLU A 44 6.18 6.56 3.64
C GLU A 44 4.85 5.85 3.34
N ALA A 45 4.28 5.13 4.31
CA ALA A 45 2.97 4.49 4.18
C ALA A 45 1.88 5.52 3.86
N PHE A 46 1.86 6.67 4.55
CA PHE A 46 0.93 7.75 4.24
C PHE A 46 1.02 8.17 2.78
N HIS A 47 2.23 8.37 2.28
CA HIS A 47 2.47 8.88 0.93
C HIS A 47 2.01 7.93 -0.18
N HIS A 48 1.97 6.60 0.04
CA HIS A 48 1.40 5.70 -0.95
C HIS A 48 -0.07 5.34 -0.67
N VAL A 49 -0.48 5.16 0.60
CA VAL A 49 -1.85 4.79 0.95
C VAL A 49 -2.87 5.86 0.54
N ARG A 50 -2.50 7.15 0.58
CA ARG A 50 -3.35 8.23 0.09
C ARG A 50 -3.79 8.07 -1.37
N TYR A 51 -3.07 7.27 -2.16
CA TYR A 51 -3.39 6.98 -3.56
C TYR A 51 -4.17 5.68 -3.77
N THR A 52 -4.42 4.90 -2.73
CA THR A 52 -5.19 3.64 -2.83
C THR A 52 -6.55 3.87 -3.46
N VAL A 53 -7.35 4.76 -2.90
CA VAL A 53 -8.70 5.08 -3.44
C VAL A 53 -8.63 5.69 -4.84
N PRO A 54 -7.81 6.72 -5.12
CA PRO A 54 -7.66 7.24 -6.48
C PRO A 54 -7.26 6.18 -7.52
N LEU A 55 -6.34 5.29 -7.19
CA LEU A 55 -5.91 4.19 -8.06
C LEU A 55 -7.03 3.17 -8.31
N LEU A 56 -7.77 2.79 -7.26
CA LEU A 56 -8.93 1.91 -7.39
C LEU A 56 -10.03 2.54 -8.26
N MET A 57 -10.30 3.83 -8.11
CA MET A 57 -11.23 4.56 -8.99
C MET A 57 -10.76 4.55 -10.44
N GLY A 58 -9.47 4.79 -10.69
CA GLY A 58 -8.86 4.69 -12.02
C GLY A 58 -8.94 3.28 -12.61
N CYS A 59 -8.72 2.26 -11.80
CA CYS A 59 -8.89 0.86 -12.19
C CYS A 59 -10.34 0.57 -12.58
N GLY A 60 -11.28 0.89 -11.70
CA GLY A 60 -12.72 0.65 -11.95
C GLY A 60 -13.23 1.33 -13.22
N ALA A 61 -12.76 2.55 -13.50
CA ALA A 61 -13.12 3.29 -14.71
C ALA A 61 -12.63 2.63 -16.01
N ARG A 62 -11.50 1.92 -15.95
CA ARG A 62 -10.89 1.25 -17.12
C ARG A 62 -11.42 -0.16 -17.38
N LEU A 63 -12.14 -0.77 -16.45
CA LEU A 63 -12.65 -2.12 -16.60
C LEU A 63 -13.68 -2.19 -17.73
N PRO A 64 -13.54 -3.15 -18.68
CA PRO A 64 -14.52 -3.33 -19.73
C PRO A 64 -15.83 -3.92 -19.17
N ALA A 65 -16.94 -3.75 -19.88
CA ALA A 65 -18.27 -4.18 -19.44
C ALA A 65 -18.34 -5.68 -19.07
N ARG A 66 -17.54 -6.54 -19.71
CA ARG A 66 -17.49 -7.99 -19.37
C ARG A 66 -16.94 -8.28 -17.96
N LEU A 67 -16.33 -7.29 -17.33
CA LEU A 67 -15.77 -7.37 -15.97
C LEU A 67 -16.56 -6.50 -14.98
N GLU A 68 -17.86 -6.30 -15.22
CA GLU A 68 -18.71 -5.50 -14.34
C GLU A 68 -18.72 -6.04 -12.90
N TRP A 69 -18.72 -7.37 -12.73
CA TRP A 69 -18.59 -8.00 -11.42
C TRP A 69 -17.33 -7.58 -10.67
N LEU A 70 -16.23 -7.36 -11.37
CA LEU A 70 -14.97 -6.88 -10.76
C LEU A 70 -15.06 -5.39 -10.40
N ARG A 71 -15.79 -4.59 -11.19
CA ARG A 71 -16.05 -3.18 -10.86
C ARG A 71 -16.86 -3.05 -9.59
N GLU A 72 -17.84 -3.93 -9.36
CA GLU A 72 -18.59 -3.99 -8.10
C GLU A 72 -17.64 -4.28 -6.92
N ALA A 73 -16.77 -5.28 -7.03
CA ALA A 73 -15.76 -5.57 -6.01
C ALA A 73 -14.80 -4.40 -5.76
N VAL A 74 -14.38 -3.68 -6.80
CA VAL A 74 -13.56 -2.46 -6.66
C VAL A 74 -14.32 -1.37 -5.90
N ALA A 75 -15.62 -1.20 -6.15
CA ALA A 75 -16.44 -0.22 -5.44
C ALA A 75 -16.57 -0.53 -3.95
N GLU A 76 -16.78 -1.80 -3.60
CA GLU A 76 -16.78 -2.25 -2.20
C GLU A 76 -15.41 -2.00 -1.54
N TYR A 77 -14.32 -2.31 -2.22
CA TYR A 77 -12.98 -2.07 -1.70
C TYR A 77 -12.67 -0.58 -1.51
N ILE A 78 -13.15 0.30 -2.39
CA ILE A 78 -13.05 1.75 -2.22
C ILE A 78 -13.75 2.21 -0.93
N GLU A 79 -14.92 1.66 -0.63
CA GLU A 79 -15.63 1.99 0.62
C GLU A 79 -14.81 1.58 1.85
N GLU A 80 -14.22 0.38 1.84
CA GLU A 80 -13.38 -0.11 2.93
C GLU A 80 -12.10 0.73 3.11
N GLU A 81 -11.44 1.14 2.02
CA GLU A 81 -10.17 1.86 2.03
C GLU A 81 -10.32 3.38 2.27
N SER A 82 -11.54 3.91 2.20
CA SER A 82 -11.78 5.34 2.35
C SER A 82 -11.40 5.83 3.74
N GLY A 83 -10.44 6.77 3.80
CA GLY A 83 -9.99 7.39 5.05
C GLY A 83 -8.78 6.70 5.70
N HIS A 84 -8.32 5.54 5.24
CA HIS A 84 -7.19 4.83 5.86
C HIS A 84 -5.91 5.68 5.94
N HIS A 85 -5.65 6.57 4.98
CA HIS A 85 -4.51 7.49 5.06
C HIS A 85 -4.62 8.48 6.23
N GLU A 86 -5.81 8.86 6.66
CA GLU A 86 -5.99 9.70 7.85
C GLU A 86 -5.68 8.93 9.13
N TRP A 87 -5.98 7.63 9.19
CA TRP A 87 -5.59 6.79 10.33
C TRP A 87 -4.07 6.73 10.50
N ILE A 88 -3.32 6.67 9.41
CA ILE A 88 -1.85 6.71 9.46
C ILE A 88 -1.36 8.04 10.06
N LEU A 89 -1.98 9.16 9.70
CA LEU A 89 -1.64 10.45 10.30
C LEU A 89 -2.01 10.53 11.79
N ASP A 90 -3.09 9.90 12.19
CA ASP A 90 -3.46 9.79 13.61
C ASP A 90 -2.44 8.94 14.38
N ASP A 91 -1.99 7.82 13.82
CA ASP A 91 -0.94 6.99 14.40
C ASP A 91 0.38 7.77 14.53
N LEU A 92 0.76 8.55 13.52
CA LEU A 92 1.94 9.44 13.58
C LEU A 92 1.82 10.45 14.70
N ARG A 93 0.67 11.11 14.89
CA ARG A 93 0.41 12.04 15.99
C ARG A 93 0.55 11.35 17.35
N HIS A 94 -0.07 10.18 17.51
CA HIS A 94 0.01 9.41 18.76
C HIS A 94 1.43 8.94 19.06
N ALA A 95 2.21 8.65 18.04
CA ALA A 95 3.62 8.28 18.16
C ALA A 95 4.56 9.49 18.34
N GLY A 96 4.03 10.71 18.41
CA GLY A 96 4.80 11.94 18.70
C GLY A 96 5.46 12.58 17.47
N ALA A 97 5.05 12.22 16.25
CA ALA A 97 5.53 12.86 15.03
C ALA A 97 4.66 14.06 14.61
N ASP A 98 5.26 14.96 13.83
CA ASP A 98 4.53 16.04 13.17
C ASP A 98 3.81 15.50 11.92
N ALA A 99 2.57 15.07 12.10
CA ALA A 99 1.75 14.51 11.03
C ALA A 99 1.45 15.54 9.92
N GLU A 100 1.39 16.82 10.22
CA GLU A 100 1.18 17.86 9.21
C GLU A 100 2.43 18.07 8.34
N ALA A 101 3.61 17.96 8.94
CA ALA A 101 4.85 17.95 8.16
C ALA A 101 4.91 16.75 7.21
N VAL A 102 4.42 15.58 7.64
CA VAL A 102 4.30 14.39 6.76
C VAL A 102 3.25 14.61 5.68
N ARG A 103 2.07 15.12 6.01
CA ARG A 103 0.97 15.40 5.06
C ARG A 103 1.43 16.25 3.89
N HIS A 104 2.22 17.27 4.16
CA HIS A 104 2.69 18.25 3.19
C HIS A 104 4.12 18.01 2.70
N GLY A 105 4.76 16.96 3.22
CA GLY A 105 6.11 16.56 2.84
C GLY A 105 6.18 15.83 1.50
N THR A 106 7.39 15.51 1.11
CA THR A 106 7.69 14.75 -0.12
C THR A 106 8.08 13.33 0.25
N PRO A 107 7.53 12.31 -0.44
CA PRO A 107 7.94 10.92 -0.23
C PRO A 107 9.36 10.68 -0.69
N ARG A 108 9.94 9.59 -0.25
CA ARG A 108 11.21 9.11 -0.80
C ARG A 108 11.03 8.66 -2.26
N PRO A 109 12.09 8.71 -3.08
CA PRO A 109 11.99 8.34 -4.50
C PRO A 109 11.40 6.95 -4.75
N ALA A 110 11.69 5.97 -3.90
CA ALA A 110 11.13 4.62 -4.05
C ALA A 110 9.60 4.60 -3.91
N THR A 111 9.05 5.35 -2.95
CA THR A 111 7.59 5.47 -2.76
C THR A 111 6.95 6.23 -3.93
N GLU A 112 7.58 7.30 -4.38
CA GLU A 112 7.10 8.07 -5.54
C GLU A 112 7.08 7.21 -6.81
N LEU A 113 8.14 6.45 -7.08
CA LEU A 113 8.22 5.54 -8.22
C LEU A 113 7.18 4.41 -8.15
N MET A 114 6.92 3.87 -6.96
CA MET A 114 5.89 2.85 -6.77
C MET A 114 4.50 3.38 -7.15
N VAL A 115 4.15 4.58 -6.71
CA VAL A 115 2.86 5.22 -7.05
C VAL A 115 2.79 5.54 -8.55
N ALA A 116 3.87 6.08 -9.13
CA ALA A 116 3.95 6.37 -10.56
C ALA A 116 3.78 5.11 -11.40
N TYR A 117 4.43 4.01 -11.02
CA TYR A 117 4.28 2.71 -11.68
C TYR A 117 2.85 2.19 -11.61
N ALA A 118 2.19 2.32 -10.47
CA ALA A 118 0.78 1.91 -10.32
C ALA A 118 -0.16 2.71 -11.24
N TRP A 119 0.11 4.00 -11.46
CA TRP A 119 -0.65 4.82 -12.40
C TRP A 119 -0.41 4.44 -13.86
N ASP A 120 0.81 4.03 -14.19
CA ASP A 120 1.20 3.64 -15.55
C ASP A 120 0.64 2.27 -15.96
N THR A 121 0.39 1.41 -15.00
CA THR A 121 -0.16 0.07 -15.22
C THR A 121 -1.66 0.09 -15.45
#